data_930b3c1f025e2c3a217ae8844e5859a2
#
_entry.id   930b3c1f025e2c3a217ae8844e5859a2
#
_cell.length_a   1.000
_cell.length_b   1.000
_cell.length_c   1.000
_cell.angle_alpha   90.00
_cell.angle_beta   90.00
_cell.angle_gamma   90.00
#
_symmetry.space_group_name_H-M   'P 1'
#
loop_
_entity.id
_entity.type
_entity.pdbx_description
1 polymer ?
#
loop_
_entity_poly.entity_id
_entity_poly.type
_entity_poly.pdbx_seq_one_letter_code
_entity_poly.pdbx_strand_id
1 'polypeptide(L)'
;MNYRWKLSDLKNIPSNGLKVFSTFSCGGGSSMGYKLAGFKLLGNCEIDPQMMKIYKKNHKPKYPYLMDIREFNQIPLSDLPEELMNLDVFDGSPPCSVFSTAGKREEDWGREKAFREGQAVQKLDDLFFHYLDAVERLQPKTFVAENVSGMIKGKAKGYVKLVIERAKEIGYDVQLFLLNAATMGVPQRRERVFFIGRRKDLNLPPLKLDFNDPPITYGEFRSGHGSRLDESKKTYKRWIKRLPSDSNIGDITKRTEGIERSFNTVLVKNSLVPPTLVSGSVYIRYDEPYYISKRDIILMQSFPLDYDFMGASTQYVCGMSVPPVMMKRIAEQIHLQWFK
;
A
#
# COMPACT_ATOMS: atom_id res chain seq x y z
N MET A 1 19.71 -1.76 -0.51
CA MET A 1 19.14 -1.59 0.86
C MET A 1 18.03 -2.63 0.98
N ASN A 2 18.03 -3.43 2.03
CA ASN A 2 17.05 -4.48 2.24
C ASN A 2 15.82 -3.95 3.05
N TYR A 3 14.89 -4.84 3.41
CA TYR A 3 13.68 -4.49 4.19
C TYR A 3 13.96 -4.02 5.65
N ARG A 4 15.22 -4.10 6.13
CA ARG A 4 15.65 -3.61 7.45
C ARG A 4 16.39 -2.29 7.28
N TRP A 5 15.70 -1.18 7.49
CA TRP A 5 16.25 0.14 7.32
C TRP A 5 15.63 1.15 8.31
N LYS A 6 16.17 2.36 8.35
CA LYS A 6 15.70 3.47 9.19
C LYS A 6 15.49 4.72 8.34
N LEU A 7 14.61 5.62 8.77
CA LEU A 7 14.43 6.94 8.13
C LEU A 7 15.74 7.73 8.09
N SER A 8 16.60 7.56 9.10
CA SER A 8 17.93 8.18 9.14
C SER A 8 18.83 7.75 7.99
N ASP A 9 18.59 6.58 7.37
CA ASP A 9 19.40 6.08 6.26
C ASP A 9 19.14 6.85 4.96
N LEU A 10 17.98 7.53 4.86
CA LEU A 10 17.60 8.34 3.69
C LEU A 10 18.60 9.45 3.38
N LYS A 11 19.32 9.97 4.39
CA LYS A 11 20.37 10.99 4.20
C LYS A 11 21.53 10.51 3.32
N ASN A 12 21.74 9.19 3.23
CA ASN A 12 22.81 8.57 2.45
C ASN A 12 22.34 8.18 1.02
N ILE A 13 21.09 8.41 0.68
CA ILE A 13 20.54 8.12 -0.64
C ILE A 13 20.83 9.32 -1.56
N PRO A 14 21.59 9.14 -2.65
CA PRO A 14 21.82 10.21 -3.58
C PRO A 14 20.52 10.62 -4.28
N SER A 15 20.30 11.93 -4.43
CA SER A 15 19.15 12.44 -5.17
C SER A 15 19.33 12.15 -6.67
N ASN A 16 18.25 11.70 -7.31
CA ASN A 16 18.19 11.55 -8.77
C ASN A 16 17.59 12.79 -9.47
N GLY A 17 17.21 13.83 -8.70
CA GLY A 17 16.64 15.08 -9.21
C GLY A 17 15.14 15.04 -9.54
N LEU A 18 14.55 13.86 -9.62
CA LEU A 18 13.16 13.67 -10.00
C LEU A 18 12.19 14.01 -8.85
N LYS A 19 11.05 14.60 -9.19
CA LYS A 19 10.05 15.11 -8.25
C LYS A 19 8.82 14.20 -8.22
N VAL A 20 8.32 13.92 -7.03
CA VAL A 20 7.10 13.14 -6.82
C VAL A 20 6.13 13.87 -5.88
N PHE A 21 4.85 13.79 -6.19
CA PHE A 21 3.74 14.17 -5.30
C PHE A 21 2.83 12.97 -5.11
N SER A 22 2.37 12.71 -3.88
CA SER A 22 1.60 11.50 -3.54
C SER A 22 0.20 11.85 -3.07
N THR A 23 -0.81 11.12 -3.53
CA THR A 23 -2.21 11.26 -3.09
C THR A 23 -2.68 9.98 -2.42
N PHE A 24 -3.73 10.07 -1.59
CA PHE A 24 -4.21 8.92 -0.79
C PHE A 24 -3.07 8.28 0.00
N SER A 25 -2.23 9.11 0.59
CA SER A 25 -0.88 8.75 1.01
C SER A 25 -0.82 7.90 2.27
N CYS A 26 -1.90 7.86 3.08
CA CYS A 26 -1.93 7.14 4.35
C CYS A 26 -0.67 7.40 5.19
N GLY A 27 0.02 6.35 5.65
CA GLY A 27 1.30 6.44 6.36
C GLY A 27 2.52 6.70 5.46
N GLY A 28 2.35 6.96 4.17
CA GLY A 28 3.46 7.31 3.27
C GLY A 28 4.37 6.15 2.86
N GLY A 29 3.85 4.93 2.81
CA GLY A 29 4.65 3.76 2.38
C GLY A 29 5.21 3.92 0.97
N SER A 30 4.38 4.35 0.01
CA SER A 30 4.78 4.68 -1.35
C SER A 30 5.82 5.82 -1.37
N SER A 31 5.55 6.90 -0.64
CA SER A 31 6.45 8.07 -0.53
C SER A 31 7.83 7.70 0.01
N MET A 32 7.91 6.76 0.97
CA MET A 32 9.19 6.23 1.44
C MET A 32 9.94 5.47 0.35
N GLY A 33 9.22 4.70 -0.46
CA GLY A 33 9.80 3.98 -1.59
C GLY A 33 10.44 4.91 -2.61
N TYR A 34 9.76 6.00 -2.97
CA TYR A 34 10.34 7.02 -3.84
C TYR A 34 11.59 7.67 -3.24
N LYS A 35 11.56 8.03 -1.95
CA LYS A 35 12.76 8.55 -1.28
C LYS A 35 13.92 7.56 -1.28
N LEU A 36 13.66 6.27 -1.07
CA LEU A 36 14.65 5.20 -1.14
C LEU A 36 15.24 5.04 -2.55
N ALA A 37 14.50 5.44 -3.59
CA ALA A 37 14.96 5.47 -4.99
C ALA A 37 15.59 6.83 -5.40
N GLY A 38 15.75 7.76 -4.45
CA GLY A 38 16.41 9.04 -4.69
C GLY A 38 15.51 10.17 -5.17
N PHE A 39 14.18 9.97 -5.25
CA PHE A 39 13.24 11.02 -5.66
C PHE A 39 13.06 12.08 -4.58
N LYS A 40 12.87 13.32 -5.01
CA LYS A 40 12.46 14.44 -4.16
C LYS A 40 10.95 14.41 -3.95
N LEU A 41 10.52 14.05 -2.74
CA LEU A 41 9.12 14.13 -2.35
C LEU A 41 8.74 15.59 -2.10
N LEU A 42 7.83 16.15 -2.90
CA LEU A 42 7.37 17.53 -2.75
C LEU A 42 6.26 17.65 -1.72
N GLY A 43 5.31 16.73 -1.73
CA GLY A 43 4.16 16.83 -0.85
C GLY A 43 3.18 15.68 -1.00
N ASN A 44 2.02 15.88 -0.39
CA ASN A 44 0.95 14.88 -0.45
C ASN A 44 -0.44 15.52 -0.29
N CYS A 45 -1.47 14.80 -0.76
CA CYS A 45 -2.88 15.05 -0.47
C CYS A 45 -3.45 13.84 0.30
N GLU A 46 -4.03 14.11 1.47
CA GLU A 46 -4.59 13.10 2.37
C GLU A 46 -5.80 13.68 3.12
N ILE A 47 -6.90 12.95 3.14
CA ILE A 47 -8.13 13.40 3.79
C ILE A 47 -8.14 13.13 5.30
N ASP A 48 -7.41 12.10 5.76
CA ASP A 48 -7.40 11.68 7.14
C ASP A 48 -6.42 12.51 8.00
N PRO A 49 -6.92 13.31 8.97
CA PRO A 49 -6.07 14.17 9.79
C PRO A 49 -5.01 13.41 10.60
N GLN A 50 -5.32 12.19 11.08
CA GLN A 50 -4.35 11.39 11.82
C GLN A 50 -3.26 10.86 10.90
N MET A 51 -3.62 10.40 9.70
CA MET A 51 -2.64 9.95 8.71
C MET A 51 -1.77 11.12 8.24
N MET A 52 -2.35 12.30 7.99
CA MET A 52 -1.60 13.51 7.67
C MET A 52 -0.63 13.90 8.80
N LYS A 53 -1.03 13.81 10.05
CA LYS A 53 -0.16 14.09 11.21
C LYS A 53 1.05 13.15 11.24
N ILE A 54 0.80 11.84 11.05
CA ILE A 54 1.86 10.82 10.96
C ILE A 54 2.76 11.09 9.76
N TYR A 55 2.18 11.39 8.61
CA TYR A 55 2.91 11.70 7.39
C TYR A 55 3.84 12.90 7.57
N LYS A 56 3.34 14.02 8.10
CA LYS A 56 4.14 15.23 8.39
C LYS A 56 5.31 14.92 9.33
N LYS A 57 5.09 14.11 10.37
CA LYS A 57 6.13 13.73 11.34
C LYS A 57 7.31 13.00 10.69
N ASN A 58 7.01 12.05 9.80
CA ASN A 58 8.02 11.15 9.23
C ASN A 58 8.59 11.66 7.90
N HIS A 59 7.80 12.39 7.10
CA HIS A 59 8.19 12.78 5.74
C HIS A 59 8.60 14.24 5.59
N LYS A 60 8.09 15.14 6.45
CA LYS A 60 8.33 16.59 6.40
C LYS A 60 8.06 17.15 5.00
N PRO A 61 6.85 16.94 4.43
CA PRO A 61 6.51 17.37 3.09
C PRO A 61 6.54 18.91 2.98
N LYS A 62 6.96 19.43 1.82
CA LYS A 62 6.94 20.88 1.55
C LYS A 62 5.50 21.37 1.34
N TYR A 63 4.67 20.57 0.68
CA TYR A 63 3.29 20.90 0.31
C TYR A 63 2.31 19.84 0.82
N PRO A 64 1.91 19.85 2.11
CA PRO A 64 0.92 18.93 2.66
C PRO A 64 -0.50 19.50 2.50
N TYR A 65 -1.37 18.83 1.76
CA TYR A 65 -2.78 19.18 1.59
C TYR A 65 -3.63 18.20 2.40
N LEU A 66 -4.21 18.68 3.52
CA LEU A 66 -5.18 17.94 4.33
C LEU A 66 -6.58 18.24 3.79
N MET A 67 -7.01 17.50 2.77
CA MET A 67 -8.30 17.69 2.11
C MET A 67 -8.68 16.49 1.24
N ASP A 68 -9.92 16.46 0.80
CA ASP A 68 -10.37 15.52 -0.23
C ASP A 68 -9.70 15.83 -1.59
N ILE A 69 -9.43 14.80 -2.38
CA ILE A 69 -8.87 14.95 -3.74
C ILE A 69 -9.80 15.80 -4.64
N ARG A 70 -11.11 15.76 -4.40
CA ARG A 70 -12.09 16.58 -5.12
C ARG A 70 -11.89 18.07 -4.83
N GLU A 71 -11.63 18.42 -3.58
CA GLU A 71 -11.30 19.80 -3.17
C GLU A 71 -9.94 20.22 -3.74
N PHE A 72 -8.94 19.33 -3.67
CA PHE A 72 -7.63 19.58 -4.28
C PHE A 72 -7.76 19.89 -5.78
N ASN A 73 -8.65 19.22 -6.49
CA ASN A 73 -8.94 19.46 -7.90
C ASN A 73 -9.65 20.82 -8.16
N GLN A 74 -10.21 21.46 -7.17
CA GLN A 74 -10.83 22.79 -7.32
C GLN A 74 -9.85 23.96 -7.09
N ILE A 75 -8.66 23.71 -6.54
CA ILE A 75 -7.65 24.76 -6.33
C ILE A 75 -7.23 25.32 -7.70
N PRO A 76 -7.33 26.63 -7.97
CA PRO A 76 -6.83 27.19 -9.22
C PRO A 76 -5.35 26.83 -9.45
N LEU A 77 -4.97 26.56 -10.70
CA LEU A 77 -3.57 26.22 -11.00
C LEU A 77 -2.60 27.35 -10.65
N SER A 78 -3.06 28.61 -10.73
CA SER A 78 -2.30 29.78 -10.28
C SER A 78 -1.96 29.78 -8.80
N ASP A 79 -2.75 29.10 -7.97
CA ASP A 79 -2.62 29.05 -6.52
C ASP A 79 -1.79 27.84 -6.06
N LEU A 80 -1.51 26.92 -6.98
CA LEU A 80 -0.62 25.79 -6.72
C LEU A 80 0.85 26.21 -6.93
N PRO A 81 1.78 25.67 -6.11
CA PRO A 81 3.20 25.88 -6.31
C PRO A 81 3.66 25.45 -7.72
N GLU A 82 4.47 26.28 -8.36
CA GLU A 82 5.04 25.98 -9.69
C GLU A 82 5.74 24.61 -9.76
N GLU A 83 6.37 24.17 -8.67
CA GLU A 83 7.00 22.85 -8.59
C GLU A 83 6.01 21.68 -8.85
N LEU A 84 4.70 21.87 -8.58
CA LEU A 84 3.67 20.86 -8.83
C LEU A 84 3.24 20.82 -10.31
N MET A 85 3.52 21.87 -11.09
CA MET A 85 3.29 21.88 -12.54
C MET A 85 4.39 21.14 -13.32
N ASN A 86 5.47 20.78 -12.66
CA ASN A 86 6.65 20.13 -13.25
C ASN A 86 6.99 18.83 -12.51
N LEU A 87 5.97 17.99 -12.28
CA LEU A 87 6.15 16.68 -11.64
C LEU A 87 6.68 15.62 -12.61
N ASP A 88 7.64 14.85 -12.16
CA ASP A 88 8.08 13.67 -12.88
C ASP A 88 7.14 12.48 -12.61
N VAL A 89 6.69 12.34 -11.35
CA VAL A 89 5.73 11.30 -10.96
C VAL A 89 4.59 11.87 -10.13
N PHE A 90 3.37 11.53 -10.49
CA PHE A 90 2.18 11.70 -9.64
C PHE A 90 1.76 10.32 -9.14
N ASP A 91 1.86 10.11 -7.83
CA ASP A 91 1.62 8.83 -7.16
C ASP A 91 0.28 8.83 -6.44
N GLY A 92 -0.38 7.69 -6.37
CA GLY A 92 -1.59 7.56 -5.57
C GLY A 92 -2.07 6.13 -5.38
N SER A 93 -2.84 5.92 -4.32
CA SER A 93 -3.52 4.65 -4.05
C SER A 93 -5.02 4.92 -3.86
N PRO A 94 -5.75 5.34 -4.92
CA PRO A 94 -7.17 5.66 -4.80
C PRO A 94 -7.94 4.43 -4.30
N PRO A 95 -8.70 4.54 -3.19
CA PRO A 95 -9.35 3.39 -2.59
C PRO A 95 -10.40 2.79 -3.52
N CYS A 96 -10.44 1.45 -3.58
CA CYS A 96 -11.43 0.69 -4.32
C CYS A 96 -12.02 -0.39 -3.43
N SER A 97 -12.90 0.01 -2.51
CA SER A 97 -13.46 -0.88 -1.49
C SER A 97 -14.35 -1.98 -2.06
N VAL A 98 -14.96 -1.77 -3.21
CA VAL A 98 -15.89 -2.68 -3.88
C VAL A 98 -15.17 -3.94 -4.42
N PHE A 99 -13.88 -3.84 -4.73
CA PHE A 99 -13.12 -4.93 -5.35
C PHE A 99 -12.13 -5.61 -4.40
N SER A 100 -12.09 -5.21 -3.12
CA SER A 100 -11.29 -5.89 -2.11
C SER A 100 -11.87 -7.25 -1.76
N THR A 101 -11.03 -8.30 -1.75
CA THR A 101 -11.44 -9.64 -1.32
C THR A 101 -11.88 -9.73 0.15
N ALA A 102 -11.53 -8.72 0.94
CA ALA A 102 -11.93 -8.59 2.35
C ALA A 102 -13.27 -7.85 2.54
N GLY A 103 -13.85 -7.28 1.46
CA GLY A 103 -15.13 -6.56 1.48
C GLY A 103 -16.30 -7.37 0.88
N LYS A 104 -17.53 -6.95 1.16
CA LYS A 104 -18.74 -7.47 0.50
C LYS A 104 -18.85 -6.86 -0.90
N ARG A 105 -18.53 -7.63 -1.91
CA ARG A 105 -18.22 -7.21 -3.29
C ARG A 105 -19.31 -6.48 -4.07
N GLU A 106 -20.59 -6.61 -3.74
CA GLU A 106 -21.70 -6.10 -4.56
C GLU A 106 -22.71 -5.22 -3.80
N GLU A 107 -22.74 -5.28 -2.47
CA GLU A 107 -23.69 -4.52 -1.64
C GLU A 107 -23.24 -3.08 -1.35
N ASP A 108 -21.98 -2.78 -1.65
CA ASP A 108 -21.29 -1.56 -1.22
C ASP A 108 -21.10 -0.51 -2.33
N TRP A 109 -21.58 -0.79 -3.55
CA TRP A 109 -21.49 0.16 -4.67
C TRP A 109 -22.35 1.41 -4.41
N GLY A 110 -21.76 2.58 -4.52
CA GLY A 110 -22.46 3.86 -4.30
C GLY A 110 -22.70 4.23 -2.84
N ARG A 111 -22.25 3.43 -1.87
CA ARG A 111 -22.43 3.71 -0.44
C ARG A 111 -21.28 4.51 0.15
N GLU A 112 -21.63 5.41 1.06
CA GLU A 112 -20.66 6.14 1.86
C GLU A 112 -19.99 5.24 2.90
N LYS A 113 -18.67 5.36 3.06
CA LYS A 113 -17.90 4.57 4.03
C LYS A 113 -16.91 5.42 4.82
N ALA A 114 -16.77 5.06 6.10
CA ALA A 114 -15.64 5.45 6.94
C ALA A 114 -14.85 4.19 7.31
N PHE A 115 -13.52 4.22 7.18
CA PHE A 115 -12.68 3.06 7.48
C PHE A 115 -12.32 2.95 8.95
N ARG A 116 -12.39 4.05 9.70
CA ARG A 116 -12.22 4.07 11.14
C ARG A 116 -12.96 5.27 11.77
N GLU A 117 -13.14 5.23 13.08
CA GLU A 117 -13.71 6.33 13.83
C GLU A 117 -12.94 7.63 13.62
N GLY A 118 -13.63 8.73 13.37
CA GLY A 118 -13.05 10.04 13.09
C GLY A 118 -12.56 10.26 11.65
N GLN A 119 -12.67 9.28 10.76
CA GLN A 119 -12.40 9.47 9.34
C GLN A 119 -13.61 10.08 8.63
N ALA A 120 -13.34 10.97 7.66
CA ALA A 120 -14.40 11.53 6.82
C ALA A 120 -15.12 10.43 6.02
N VAL A 121 -16.44 10.54 5.93
CA VAL A 121 -17.27 9.64 5.14
C VAL A 121 -17.06 9.93 3.66
N GLN A 122 -16.85 8.91 2.83
CA GLN A 122 -16.51 9.05 1.42
C GLN A 122 -17.35 8.14 0.54
N LYS A 123 -17.69 8.63 -0.66
CA LYS A 123 -18.06 7.78 -1.79
C LYS A 123 -16.76 7.36 -2.50
N LEU A 124 -16.53 6.07 -2.62
CA LEU A 124 -15.24 5.53 -3.05
C LEU A 124 -15.19 5.11 -4.53
N ASP A 125 -16.35 5.07 -5.18
CA ASP A 125 -16.48 4.46 -6.51
C ASP A 125 -15.85 5.32 -7.62
N ASP A 126 -15.78 6.64 -7.41
CA ASP A 126 -15.31 7.62 -8.38
C ASP A 126 -13.89 8.16 -8.11
N LEU A 127 -13.29 7.80 -6.96
CA LEU A 127 -12.00 8.37 -6.53
C LEU A 127 -10.84 8.10 -7.48
N PHE A 128 -10.88 7.00 -8.24
CA PHE A 128 -9.87 6.77 -9.26
C PHE A 128 -10.00 7.77 -10.43
N PHE A 129 -11.22 8.16 -10.81
CA PHE A 129 -11.43 9.19 -11.82
C PHE A 129 -10.99 10.56 -11.32
N HIS A 130 -11.29 10.92 -10.07
CA HIS A 130 -10.76 12.16 -9.46
C HIS A 130 -9.23 12.18 -9.35
N TYR A 131 -8.59 11.00 -9.17
CA TYR A 131 -7.15 10.88 -9.29
C TYR A 131 -6.69 11.21 -10.72
N LEU A 132 -7.37 10.68 -11.75
CA LEU A 132 -7.06 10.98 -13.15
C LEU A 132 -7.36 12.44 -13.52
N ASP A 133 -8.37 13.09 -12.91
CA ASP A 133 -8.62 14.51 -13.08
C ASP A 133 -7.44 15.34 -12.54
N ALA A 134 -6.83 14.96 -11.40
CA ALA A 134 -5.62 15.59 -10.93
C ALA A 134 -4.42 15.37 -11.88
N VAL A 135 -4.29 14.17 -12.45
CA VAL A 135 -3.29 13.86 -13.48
C VAL A 135 -3.48 14.74 -14.73
N GLU A 136 -4.72 14.90 -15.20
CA GLU A 136 -5.04 15.76 -16.33
C GLU A 136 -4.67 17.23 -16.07
N ARG A 137 -4.97 17.74 -14.87
CA ARG A 137 -4.68 19.11 -14.49
C ARG A 137 -3.20 19.42 -14.33
N LEU A 138 -2.45 18.51 -13.68
CA LEU A 138 -1.04 18.72 -13.37
C LEU A 138 -0.08 18.23 -14.46
N GLN A 139 -0.56 17.41 -15.39
CA GLN A 139 0.19 16.87 -16.52
C GLN A 139 1.59 16.32 -16.13
N PRO A 140 1.72 15.47 -15.07
CA PRO A 140 3.00 14.88 -14.71
C PRO A 140 3.59 14.08 -15.87
N LYS A 141 4.91 13.88 -15.91
CA LYS A 141 5.53 13.05 -16.95
C LYS A 141 5.04 11.61 -16.89
N THR A 142 4.82 11.10 -15.67
CA THR A 142 4.29 9.77 -15.40
C THR A 142 3.33 9.80 -14.22
N PHE A 143 2.40 8.84 -14.18
CA PHE A 143 1.62 8.59 -12.98
C PHE A 143 1.73 7.12 -12.56
N VAL A 144 1.60 6.86 -11.26
CA VAL A 144 1.55 5.53 -10.68
C VAL A 144 0.35 5.43 -9.76
N ALA A 145 -0.60 4.56 -10.10
CA ALA A 145 -1.76 4.29 -9.26
C ALA A 145 -1.74 2.84 -8.78
N GLU A 146 -1.73 2.63 -7.46
CA GLU A 146 -1.75 1.30 -6.84
C GLU A 146 -3.17 0.88 -6.48
N ASN A 147 -3.46 -0.42 -6.62
CA ASN A 147 -4.72 -0.98 -6.16
C ASN A 147 -4.61 -2.48 -5.82
N VAL A 148 -5.70 -3.03 -5.26
CA VAL A 148 -5.79 -4.46 -4.93
C VAL A 148 -5.91 -5.34 -6.17
N SER A 149 -5.34 -6.56 -6.14
CA SER A 149 -5.41 -7.50 -7.28
C SER A 149 -6.83 -7.92 -7.67
N GLY A 150 -7.81 -7.77 -6.76
CA GLY A 150 -9.23 -8.01 -7.07
C GLY A 150 -9.79 -7.10 -8.17
N MET A 151 -9.19 -5.92 -8.37
CA MET A 151 -9.62 -4.95 -9.38
C MET A 151 -9.48 -5.47 -10.82
N ILE A 152 -8.54 -6.37 -11.09
CA ILE A 152 -8.35 -6.97 -12.43
C ILE A 152 -9.08 -8.31 -12.61
N LYS A 153 -9.93 -8.71 -11.65
CA LYS A 153 -10.64 -9.99 -11.66
C LYS A 153 -12.16 -9.80 -11.77
N GLY A 154 -12.84 -10.76 -12.42
CA GLY A 154 -14.30 -10.79 -12.49
C GLY A 154 -14.94 -9.53 -13.11
N LYS A 155 -16.02 -9.04 -12.51
CA LYS A 155 -16.79 -7.87 -12.97
C LYS A 155 -16.00 -6.55 -12.94
N ALA A 156 -14.93 -6.47 -12.14
CA ALA A 156 -14.06 -5.29 -12.05
C ALA A 156 -13.31 -4.97 -13.35
N LYS A 157 -13.19 -5.92 -14.29
CA LYS A 157 -12.50 -5.70 -15.58
C LYS A 157 -13.12 -4.55 -16.39
N GLY A 158 -14.44 -4.38 -16.34
CA GLY A 158 -15.13 -3.27 -17.00
C GLY A 158 -14.67 -1.90 -16.48
N TYR A 159 -14.55 -1.78 -15.15
CA TYR A 159 -14.05 -0.57 -14.51
C TYR A 159 -12.59 -0.27 -14.90
N VAL A 160 -11.73 -1.28 -14.91
CA VAL A 160 -10.33 -1.15 -15.37
C VAL A 160 -10.25 -0.62 -16.82
N LYS A 161 -11.14 -1.10 -17.68
CA LYS A 161 -11.22 -0.63 -19.07
C LYS A 161 -11.54 0.87 -19.12
N LEU A 162 -12.54 1.33 -18.36
CA LEU A 162 -12.90 2.75 -18.28
C LEU A 162 -11.76 3.62 -17.76
N VAL A 163 -11.03 3.15 -16.72
CA VAL A 163 -9.85 3.85 -16.18
C VAL A 163 -8.76 4.01 -17.25
N ILE A 164 -8.49 2.95 -18.02
CA ILE A 164 -7.49 3.00 -19.11
C ILE A 164 -7.93 3.92 -20.25
N GLU A 165 -9.21 3.88 -20.62
CA GLU A 165 -9.80 4.76 -21.64
C GLU A 165 -9.68 6.23 -21.22
N ARG A 166 -10.09 6.57 -20.00
CA ARG A 166 -9.95 7.93 -19.46
C ARG A 166 -8.48 8.40 -19.44
N ALA A 167 -7.56 7.53 -19.03
CA ALA A 167 -6.14 7.88 -19.03
C ALA A 167 -5.61 8.14 -20.45
N LYS A 168 -6.08 7.39 -21.46
CA LYS A 168 -5.74 7.62 -22.88
C LYS A 168 -6.28 8.94 -23.42
N GLU A 169 -7.51 9.32 -23.02
CA GLU A 169 -8.14 10.59 -23.37
C GLU A 169 -7.34 11.79 -22.87
N ILE A 170 -6.83 11.71 -21.64
CA ILE A 170 -6.02 12.80 -21.04
C ILE A 170 -4.54 12.77 -21.44
N GLY A 171 -4.17 11.92 -22.43
CA GLY A 171 -2.85 11.96 -23.07
C GLY A 171 -1.83 10.95 -22.53
N TYR A 172 -2.24 9.86 -21.87
CA TYR A 172 -1.33 8.86 -21.32
C TYR A 172 -1.48 7.48 -21.97
N ASP A 173 -0.37 6.78 -22.13
CA ASP A 173 -0.33 5.34 -22.36
C ASP A 173 -0.14 4.62 -21.03
N VAL A 174 -1.02 3.66 -20.72
CA VAL A 174 -1.04 2.95 -19.45
C VAL A 174 -0.63 1.50 -19.61
N GLN A 175 0.26 1.05 -18.74
CA GLN A 175 0.60 -0.37 -18.56
C GLN A 175 0.09 -0.85 -17.19
N LEU A 176 -0.39 -2.08 -17.15
CA LEU A 176 -0.84 -2.76 -15.94
C LEU A 176 0.19 -3.80 -15.52
N PHE A 177 0.58 -3.74 -14.24
CA PHE A 177 1.49 -4.72 -13.65
C PHE A 177 0.85 -5.35 -12.41
N LEU A 178 0.69 -6.67 -12.42
CA LEU A 178 0.37 -7.43 -11.22
C LEU A 178 1.67 -7.89 -10.59
N LEU A 179 2.04 -7.30 -9.47
CA LEU A 179 3.31 -7.53 -8.79
C LEU A 179 3.09 -8.17 -7.41
N ASN A 180 4.02 -9.04 -7.01
CA ASN A 180 4.04 -9.66 -5.69
C ASN A 180 5.24 -9.14 -4.90
N ALA A 181 4.99 -8.50 -3.77
CA ALA A 181 6.02 -7.94 -2.91
C ALA A 181 7.08 -8.97 -2.46
N ALA A 182 6.69 -10.27 -2.36
CA ALA A 182 7.60 -11.34 -1.96
C ALA A 182 8.77 -11.56 -2.93
N THR A 183 8.60 -11.23 -4.22
CA THR A 183 9.68 -11.31 -5.22
C THR A 183 10.42 -9.98 -5.41
N MET A 184 10.17 -9.02 -4.53
CA MET A 184 10.71 -7.66 -4.59
C MET A 184 11.48 -7.28 -3.32
N GLY A 185 11.95 -8.28 -2.54
CA GLY A 185 12.71 -8.06 -1.30
C GLY A 185 11.86 -7.65 -0.09
N VAL A 186 10.54 -7.85 -0.14
CA VAL A 186 9.61 -7.61 0.98
C VAL A 186 9.23 -8.94 1.62
N PRO A 187 9.35 -9.11 2.95
CA PRO A 187 9.02 -10.37 3.63
C PRO A 187 7.51 -10.56 3.81
N GLN A 188 6.75 -10.46 2.70
CA GLN A 188 5.30 -10.59 2.67
C GLN A 188 4.80 -10.98 1.29
N ARG A 189 3.90 -11.96 1.20
CA ARG A 189 3.13 -12.24 -0.01
C ARG A 189 2.01 -11.21 -0.13
N ARG A 190 2.23 -10.15 -0.92
CA ARG A 190 1.27 -9.08 -1.15
C ARG A 190 1.19 -8.78 -2.64
N GLU A 191 0.12 -9.23 -3.26
CA GLU A 191 -0.16 -8.91 -4.66
C GLU A 191 -0.89 -7.57 -4.77
N ARG A 192 -0.39 -6.72 -5.67
CA ARG A 192 -1.00 -5.42 -6.00
C ARG A 192 -0.93 -5.19 -7.51
N VAL A 193 -1.94 -4.51 -8.01
CA VAL A 193 -1.95 -4.02 -9.39
C VAL A 193 -1.48 -2.58 -9.40
N PHE A 194 -0.58 -2.28 -10.35
CA PHE A 194 -0.10 -0.93 -10.60
C PHE A 194 -0.51 -0.50 -11.99
N PHE A 195 -1.19 0.63 -12.09
CA PHE A 195 -1.46 1.36 -13.31
C PHE A 195 -0.35 2.38 -13.45
N ILE A 196 0.53 2.19 -14.44
CA ILE A 196 1.66 3.10 -14.67
C ILE A 196 1.44 3.75 -16.02
N GLY A 197 1.15 5.06 -15.99
CA GLY A 197 0.92 5.89 -17.15
C GLY A 197 2.16 6.70 -17.49
N ARG A 198 2.50 6.73 -18.78
CA ARG A 198 3.52 7.62 -19.37
C ARG A 198 2.85 8.60 -20.31
N ARG A 199 3.22 9.86 -20.26
CA ARG A 199 2.66 10.90 -21.13
C ARG A 199 3.12 10.65 -22.58
N LYS A 200 2.18 10.67 -23.53
CA LYS A 200 2.41 10.26 -24.93
C LYS A 200 3.43 11.12 -25.66
N ASP A 201 3.44 12.44 -25.39
CA ASP A 201 4.36 13.39 -26.03
C ASP A 201 5.84 13.13 -25.72
N LEU A 202 6.13 12.41 -24.64
CA LEU A 202 7.49 12.08 -24.22
C LEU A 202 8.07 10.88 -25.00
N ASN A 203 7.26 10.14 -25.76
CA ASN A 203 7.67 8.98 -26.55
C ASN A 203 8.50 7.95 -25.77
N LEU A 204 8.22 7.78 -24.47
CA LEU A 204 8.94 6.84 -23.62
C LEU A 204 8.66 5.38 -24.03
N PRO A 205 9.66 4.49 -23.96
CA PRO A 205 9.45 3.07 -24.28
C PRO A 205 8.53 2.39 -23.25
N PRO A 206 7.92 1.23 -23.57
CA PRO A 206 7.22 0.42 -22.60
C PRO A 206 8.12 0.06 -21.42
N LEU A 207 7.60 0.27 -20.19
CA LEU A 207 8.29 -0.10 -18.96
C LEU A 207 8.37 -1.62 -18.83
N LYS A 208 9.48 -2.14 -18.34
CA LYS A 208 9.68 -3.56 -18.02
C LYS A 208 9.89 -3.71 -16.50
N LEU A 209 9.00 -4.45 -15.86
CA LEU A 209 9.08 -4.76 -14.43
C LEU A 209 9.14 -6.28 -14.27
N ASP A 210 10.34 -6.78 -13.98
CA ASP A 210 10.60 -8.19 -13.68
C ASP A 210 11.42 -8.29 -12.40
N PHE A 211 10.86 -8.97 -11.40
CA PHE A 211 11.45 -9.08 -10.08
C PHE A 211 11.41 -10.51 -9.58
N ASN A 212 12.58 -11.08 -9.30
CA ASN A 212 12.77 -12.47 -8.92
C ASN A 212 13.64 -12.62 -7.66
N ASP A 213 13.53 -11.65 -6.72
CA ASP A 213 14.25 -11.72 -5.46
C ASP A 213 13.81 -12.99 -4.67
N PRO A 214 14.74 -13.68 -3.97
CA PRO A 214 14.38 -14.84 -3.15
C PRO A 214 13.34 -14.48 -2.09
N PRO A 215 12.32 -15.31 -1.88
CA PRO A 215 11.31 -15.07 -0.85
C PRO A 215 11.93 -15.10 0.55
N ILE A 216 11.51 -14.20 1.43
CA ILE A 216 11.98 -14.09 2.81
C ILE A 216 10.95 -14.72 3.73
N THR A 217 11.32 -15.79 4.43
CA THR A 217 10.43 -16.50 5.37
C THR A 217 10.30 -15.75 6.69
N TYR A 218 9.23 -16.03 7.45
CA TYR A 218 9.01 -15.41 8.75
C TYR A 218 10.13 -15.70 9.74
N GLY A 219 10.67 -16.94 9.73
CA GLY A 219 11.77 -17.37 10.59
C GLY A 219 13.04 -16.55 10.43
N GLU A 220 13.30 -16.01 9.23
CA GLU A 220 14.51 -15.21 8.94
C GLU A 220 14.48 -13.82 9.57
N PHE A 221 13.29 -13.29 9.90
CA PHE A 221 13.20 -11.93 10.41
C PHE A 221 12.42 -11.78 11.73
N ARG A 222 11.76 -12.84 12.18
CA ARG A 222 10.99 -12.80 13.43
C ARG A 222 11.84 -12.21 14.56
N SER A 223 11.23 -11.35 15.34
CA SER A 223 11.87 -10.70 16.48
C SER A 223 11.00 -10.88 17.70
N GLY A 224 11.52 -10.85 18.92
CA GLY A 224 10.78 -10.85 20.17
C GLY A 224 9.37 -11.46 20.11
N HIS A 225 8.59 -11.32 21.14
CA HIS A 225 7.19 -11.78 21.19
C HIS A 225 6.22 -10.60 21.25
N GLY A 226 5.04 -10.75 20.65
CA GLY A 226 3.86 -9.99 21.00
C GLY A 226 3.29 -10.48 22.33
N SER A 227 2.06 -10.11 22.66
CA SER A 227 1.39 -10.64 23.85
C SER A 227 1.15 -12.15 23.71
N ARG A 228 1.21 -12.86 24.84
CA ARG A 228 0.86 -14.28 24.91
C ARG A 228 -0.65 -14.46 24.72
N LEU A 229 -1.04 -15.54 24.08
CA LEU A 229 -2.44 -15.93 23.98
C LEU A 229 -2.97 -16.27 25.39
N ASP A 230 -4.13 -15.74 25.71
CA ASP A 230 -4.85 -16.08 26.96
C ASP A 230 -5.43 -17.49 26.84
N GLU A 231 -4.98 -18.38 27.71
CA GLU A 231 -5.36 -19.80 27.72
C GLU A 231 -6.84 -20.03 28.01
N SER A 232 -7.50 -19.08 28.70
CA SER A 232 -8.94 -19.12 28.96
C SER A 232 -9.78 -18.86 27.72
N LYS A 233 -9.25 -18.16 26.72
CA LYS A 233 -9.96 -17.72 25.52
C LYS A 233 -10.13 -18.81 24.48
N LYS A 234 -11.24 -18.73 23.74
CA LYS A 234 -11.53 -19.64 22.61
C LYS A 234 -10.41 -19.68 21.57
N THR A 235 -9.71 -18.57 21.33
CA THR A 235 -8.60 -18.50 20.38
C THR A 235 -7.47 -19.45 20.76
N TYR A 236 -7.05 -19.48 22.02
CA TYR A 236 -6.02 -20.42 22.48
C TYR A 236 -6.49 -21.88 22.40
N LYS A 237 -7.72 -22.15 22.87
CA LYS A 237 -8.33 -23.50 22.83
C LYS A 237 -8.45 -24.07 21.42
N ARG A 238 -8.55 -23.21 20.41
CA ARG A 238 -8.52 -23.57 18.99
C ARG A 238 -7.09 -23.72 18.50
N TRP A 239 -6.22 -22.75 18.84
CA TRP A 239 -4.81 -22.75 18.44
C TRP A 239 -4.08 -24.04 18.82
N ILE A 240 -4.33 -24.62 20.01
CA ILE A 240 -3.70 -25.89 20.43
C ILE A 240 -4.10 -27.09 19.55
N LYS A 241 -5.24 -27.01 18.83
CA LYS A 241 -5.75 -28.05 17.91
C LYS A 241 -5.26 -27.88 16.47
N ARG A 242 -4.32 -26.94 16.21
CA ARG A 242 -3.82 -26.66 14.86
C ARG A 242 -3.09 -27.86 14.26
N LEU A 243 -3.22 -28.00 12.94
CA LEU A 243 -2.47 -28.95 12.12
C LEU A 243 -1.53 -28.21 11.18
N PRO A 244 -0.48 -28.87 10.65
CA PRO A 244 0.44 -28.25 9.69
C PRO A 244 -0.23 -27.66 8.44
N SER A 245 -1.39 -28.17 8.04
CA SER A 245 -2.16 -27.66 6.92
C SER A 245 -2.92 -26.36 7.21
N ASP A 246 -3.21 -26.06 8.49
CA ASP A 246 -4.02 -24.89 8.86
C ASP A 246 -3.24 -23.58 8.61
N SER A 247 -3.92 -22.61 7.99
CA SER A 247 -3.37 -21.28 7.69
C SER A 247 -3.98 -20.19 8.59
N ASN A 248 -5.11 -20.45 9.21
CA ASN A 248 -5.83 -19.53 10.09
C ASN A 248 -6.70 -20.30 11.10
N ILE A 249 -7.24 -19.58 12.09
CA ILE A 249 -8.14 -20.20 13.08
C ILE A 249 -9.44 -20.68 12.44
N GLY A 250 -9.85 -20.11 11.30
CA GLY A 250 -11.04 -20.56 10.55
C GLY A 250 -10.92 -21.99 10.02
N ASP A 251 -9.72 -22.40 9.55
CA ASP A 251 -9.47 -23.77 9.10
C ASP A 251 -9.66 -24.74 10.26
N ILE A 252 -9.20 -24.38 11.46
CA ILE A 252 -9.36 -25.17 12.67
C ILE A 252 -10.85 -25.29 13.06
N THR A 253 -11.58 -24.16 13.09
CA THR A 253 -13.01 -24.19 13.48
C THR A 253 -13.85 -24.93 12.48
N LYS A 254 -13.57 -24.83 11.19
CA LYS A 254 -14.25 -25.60 10.15
C LYS A 254 -14.07 -27.11 10.40
N ARG A 255 -12.84 -27.52 10.69
CA ARG A 255 -12.51 -28.94 10.93
C ARG A 255 -13.04 -29.48 12.26
N THR A 256 -12.98 -28.70 13.35
CA THR A 256 -13.29 -29.17 14.71
C THR A 256 -14.71 -28.84 15.19
N GLU A 257 -15.34 -27.82 14.62
CA GLU A 257 -16.63 -27.27 15.08
C GLU A 257 -17.67 -27.23 13.95
N GLY A 258 -17.29 -27.52 12.69
CA GLY A 258 -18.18 -27.40 11.51
C GLY A 258 -18.55 -25.96 11.16
N ILE A 259 -17.83 -24.97 11.70
CA ILE A 259 -18.18 -23.55 11.58
C ILE A 259 -17.14 -22.79 10.77
N GLU A 260 -17.56 -22.10 9.72
CA GLU A 260 -16.71 -21.19 8.94
C GLU A 260 -16.65 -19.81 9.61
N ARG A 261 -15.69 -19.59 10.51
CA ARG A 261 -15.47 -18.32 11.22
C ARG A 261 -13.98 -18.08 11.44
N SER A 262 -13.63 -16.83 11.82
CA SER A 262 -12.27 -16.47 12.26
C SER A 262 -11.18 -16.65 11.21
N PHE A 263 -11.50 -16.57 9.92
CA PHE A 263 -10.49 -16.61 8.83
C PHE A 263 -9.51 -15.43 8.89
N ASN A 264 -9.90 -14.30 9.54
CA ASN A 264 -9.03 -13.15 9.76
C ASN A 264 -7.98 -13.35 10.87
N THR A 265 -8.00 -14.50 11.59
CA THR A 265 -6.98 -14.82 12.58
C THR A 265 -5.97 -15.76 11.95
N VAL A 266 -4.90 -15.19 11.44
CA VAL A 266 -3.90 -15.84 10.57
C VAL A 266 -2.82 -16.52 11.41
N LEU A 267 -2.42 -17.72 11.02
CA LEU A 267 -1.28 -18.46 11.61
C LEU A 267 -0.02 -18.20 10.79
N VAL A 268 0.97 -17.56 11.41
CA VAL A 268 2.25 -17.23 10.76
C VAL A 268 3.28 -18.33 11.07
N LYS A 269 3.76 -19.00 10.02
CA LYS A 269 4.70 -20.13 10.12
C LYS A 269 6.13 -19.68 9.83
N ASN A 270 7.10 -20.15 10.61
CA ASN A 270 8.51 -19.80 10.43
C ASN A 270 9.06 -20.16 9.04
N SER A 271 8.63 -21.29 8.48
CA SER A 271 9.12 -21.80 7.19
C SER A 271 8.47 -21.16 5.96
N LEU A 272 7.49 -20.26 6.14
CA LEU A 272 6.75 -19.66 5.04
C LEU A 272 6.92 -18.14 5.00
N VAL A 273 6.79 -17.58 3.79
CA VAL A 273 6.62 -16.12 3.62
C VAL A 273 5.28 -15.73 4.23
N PRO A 274 5.24 -14.73 5.12
CA PRO A 274 3.99 -14.28 5.72
C PRO A 274 2.96 -13.86 4.66
N PRO A 275 1.67 -14.09 4.89
CA PRO A 275 0.61 -13.62 3.99
C PRO A 275 0.45 -12.10 4.08
N THR A 276 -0.38 -11.56 3.19
CA THR A 276 -0.70 -10.12 3.15
C THR A 276 -1.10 -9.58 4.53
N LEU A 277 -0.41 -8.54 4.98
CA LEU A 277 -0.80 -7.79 6.17
C LEU A 277 -2.06 -6.97 5.87
N VAL A 278 -3.13 -7.29 6.58
CA VAL A 278 -4.43 -6.62 6.46
C VAL A 278 -4.70 -5.84 7.75
N SER A 279 -5.23 -4.63 7.63
CA SER A 279 -5.47 -3.72 8.76
C SER A 279 -6.39 -4.30 9.86
N GLY A 280 -7.36 -5.13 9.49
CA GLY A 280 -8.35 -5.74 10.39
C GLY A 280 -8.06 -7.21 10.77
N SER A 281 -6.92 -7.79 10.39
CA SER A 281 -6.59 -9.17 10.72
C SER A 281 -5.79 -9.29 12.02
N VAL A 282 -5.78 -10.49 12.58
CA VAL A 282 -4.96 -10.85 13.76
C VAL A 282 -3.93 -11.86 13.32
N TYR A 283 -2.68 -11.69 13.75
CA TYR A 283 -1.57 -12.58 13.38
C TYR A 283 -1.01 -13.27 14.60
N ILE A 284 -1.06 -14.59 14.60
CA ILE A 284 -0.61 -15.46 15.68
C ILE A 284 0.53 -16.33 15.15
N ARG A 285 1.57 -16.55 15.94
CA ARG A 285 2.63 -17.51 15.61
C ARG A 285 2.06 -18.93 15.57
N TYR A 286 2.42 -19.66 14.54
CA TYR A 286 2.02 -21.06 14.45
C TYR A 286 2.71 -21.90 15.53
N ASP A 287 4.00 -21.69 15.75
CA ASP A 287 4.83 -22.54 16.61
C ASP A 287 4.70 -22.23 18.10
N GLU A 288 4.30 -21.03 18.46
CA GLU A 288 4.27 -20.52 19.85
C GLU A 288 2.97 -19.76 20.13
N PRO A 289 2.44 -19.80 21.37
CA PRO A 289 1.17 -19.18 21.74
C PRO A 289 1.31 -17.65 21.94
N TYR A 290 1.81 -16.95 20.92
CA TYR A 290 2.02 -15.49 20.94
C TYR A 290 1.47 -14.86 19.67
N TYR A 291 0.98 -13.64 19.82
CA TYR A 291 0.81 -12.76 18.66
C TYR A 291 2.18 -12.42 18.07
N ILE A 292 2.23 -12.06 16.79
CA ILE A 292 3.46 -11.49 16.22
C ILE A 292 3.76 -10.15 16.89
N SER A 293 5.03 -9.76 16.96
CA SER A 293 5.43 -8.51 17.59
C SER A 293 5.10 -7.30 16.70
N LYS A 294 5.01 -6.12 17.30
CA LYS A 294 4.92 -4.85 16.56
C LYS A 294 6.09 -4.69 15.57
N ARG A 295 7.28 -5.13 15.96
CA ARG A 295 8.47 -5.10 15.12
C ARG A 295 8.34 -6.05 13.91
N ASP A 296 7.74 -7.22 14.10
CA ASP A 296 7.47 -8.14 13.00
C ASP A 296 6.53 -7.52 11.96
N ILE A 297 5.48 -6.80 12.40
CA ILE A 297 4.55 -6.08 11.53
C ILE A 297 5.28 -5.01 10.70
N ILE A 298 6.17 -4.24 11.32
CA ILE A 298 6.99 -3.21 10.66
C ILE A 298 7.87 -3.84 9.60
N LEU A 299 8.56 -4.95 9.93
CA LEU A 299 9.45 -5.66 9.02
C LEU A 299 8.69 -6.32 7.87
N MET A 300 7.54 -6.97 8.15
CA MET A 300 6.68 -7.56 7.12
C MET A 300 6.28 -6.55 6.04
N GLN A 301 6.05 -5.31 6.43
CA GLN A 301 5.69 -4.24 5.49
C GLN A 301 6.90 -3.48 4.95
N SER A 302 8.11 -3.86 5.33
CA SER A 302 9.34 -3.13 5.01
C SER A 302 9.33 -1.66 5.40
N PHE A 303 8.58 -1.29 6.45
CA PHE A 303 8.60 0.04 7.03
C PHE A 303 9.92 0.29 7.78
N PRO A 304 10.36 1.55 7.92
CA PRO A 304 11.57 1.84 8.68
C PRO A 304 11.40 1.57 10.17
N LEU A 305 12.45 1.05 10.80
CA LEU A 305 12.41 0.62 12.19
C LEU A 305 12.22 1.78 13.20
N ASP A 306 12.53 2.99 12.80
CA ASP A 306 12.41 4.25 13.55
C ASP A 306 11.20 5.08 13.12
N TYR A 307 10.22 4.47 12.41
CA TYR A 307 8.99 5.15 12.01
C TYR A 307 8.12 5.49 13.21
N ASP A 308 7.73 6.76 13.35
CA ASP A 308 6.86 7.23 14.42
C ASP A 308 5.38 7.10 14.01
N PHE A 309 4.71 6.13 14.58
CA PHE A 309 3.27 5.89 14.36
C PHE A 309 2.37 6.83 15.15
N MET A 310 2.93 7.70 16.02
CA MET A 310 2.19 8.70 16.81
C MET A 310 0.96 8.12 17.53
N GLY A 311 1.11 6.94 18.14
CA GLY A 311 0.04 6.25 18.86
C GLY A 311 -1.00 5.55 17.98
N ALA A 312 -0.97 5.68 16.67
CA ALA A 312 -1.86 4.93 15.78
C ALA A 312 -1.49 3.43 15.73
N SER A 313 -2.47 2.61 15.38
CA SER A 313 -2.24 1.19 15.17
C SER A 313 -1.20 0.96 14.07
N THR A 314 -0.05 0.39 14.45
CA THR A 314 1.03 0.02 13.51
C THR A 314 0.49 -0.89 12.41
N GLN A 315 -0.35 -1.85 12.77
CA GLN A 315 -0.95 -2.77 11.82
C GLN A 315 -1.87 -2.08 10.83
N TYR A 316 -2.67 -1.10 11.29
CA TYR A 316 -3.53 -0.30 10.42
C TYR A 316 -2.69 0.48 9.39
N VAL A 317 -1.74 1.28 9.87
CA VAL A 317 -0.89 2.10 8.99
C VAL A 317 -0.10 1.25 8.00
N CYS A 318 0.53 0.18 8.47
CA CYS A 318 1.26 -0.75 7.61
C CYS A 318 0.34 -1.48 6.63
N GLY A 319 -0.79 -2.03 7.09
CA GLY A 319 -1.72 -2.80 6.27
C GLY A 319 -2.37 -2.00 5.14
N MET A 320 -2.61 -0.70 5.38
CA MET A 320 -3.18 0.23 4.38
C MET A 320 -2.15 0.80 3.41
N SER A 321 -0.85 0.65 3.69
CA SER A 321 0.20 1.25 2.87
C SER A 321 0.78 0.29 1.82
N VAL A 322 1.34 0.85 0.75
CA VAL A 322 2.25 0.13 -0.15
C VAL A 322 3.56 -0.13 0.59
N PRO A 323 4.16 -1.34 0.51
CA PRO A 323 5.47 -1.58 1.11
C PRO A 323 6.55 -0.66 0.51
N PRO A 324 7.30 0.08 1.34
CA PRO A 324 8.35 0.98 0.85
C PRO A 324 9.36 0.33 -0.09
N VAL A 325 9.82 -0.89 0.21
CA VAL A 325 10.80 -1.58 -0.64
C VAL A 325 10.17 -2.00 -1.98
N MET A 326 8.90 -2.39 -2.01
CA MET A 326 8.17 -2.67 -3.26
C MET A 326 8.12 -1.43 -4.16
N MET A 327 7.72 -0.28 -3.61
CA MET A 327 7.67 0.97 -4.37
C MET A 327 9.06 1.45 -4.80
N LYS A 328 10.07 1.29 -3.94
CA LYS A 328 11.47 1.58 -4.29
C LYS A 328 11.87 0.86 -5.58
N ARG A 329 11.60 -0.46 -5.67
CA ARG A 329 11.96 -1.28 -6.85
C ARG A 329 11.27 -0.78 -8.12
N ILE A 330 9.99 -0.38 -8.03
CA ILE A 330 9.25 0.20 -9.15
C ILE A 330 9.84 1.56 -9.55
N ALA A 331 10.06 2.44 -8.57
CA ALA A 331 10.59 3.78 -8.80
C ALA A 331 12.02 3.75 -9.41
N GLU A 332 12.86 2.81 -8.98
CA GLU A 332 14.18 2.58 -9.57
C GLU A 332 14.08 2.22 -11.06
N GLN A 333 13.12 1.35 -11.43
CA GLN A 333 12.92 0.98 -12.84
C GLN A 333 12.36 2.14 -13.67
N ILE A 334 11.45 2.93 -13.12
CA ILE A 334 10.96 4.16 -13.76
C ILE A 334 12.13 5.12 -14.02
N HIS A 335 12.98 5.36 -13.01
CA HIS A 335 14.16 6.21 -13.17
C HIS A 335 15.11 5.67 -14.26
N LEU A 336 15.48 4.39 -14.16
CA LEU A 336 16.47 3.78 -15.05
C LEU A 336 16.02 3.72 -16.52
N GLN A 337 14.72 3.45 -16.78
CA GLN A 337 14.22 3.22 -18.12
C GLN A 337 13.67 4.48 -18.80
N TRP A 338 13.25 5.50 -18.02
CA TRP A 338 12.58 6.67 -18.56
C TRP A 338 13.29 8.00 -18.33
N PHE A 339 14.16 8.08 -17.33
CA PHE A 339 14.77 9.37 -16.93
C PHE A 339 16.30 9.34 -16.82
N LYS A 340 16.94 8.19 -17.04
CA LYS A 340 18.38 8.06 -17.09
C LYS A 340 18.83 7.92 -18.56
#